data_a3e7dfea0aeb790357c589d4ae9853c1
#
_entry.id   a3e7dfea0aeb790357c589d4ae9853c1
#
_cell.length_a   1.000
_cell.length_b   1.000
_cell.length_c   1.000
_cell.angle_alpha   90.00
_cell.angle_beta   90.00
_cell.angle_gamma   90.00
#
_symmetry.space_group_name_H-M   'P 1'
#
loop_
_entity.id
_entity.type
_entity.pdbx_description
1 polymer ?
#
loop_
_entity_poly.entity_id
_entity_poly.type
_entity_poly.pdbx_seq_one_letter_code
_entity_poly.pdbx_strand_id
1 'polypeptide(L)'
;MRKILLTAAFAALTLASSVSANWITGEPTILAVNSGEAAFHTALTSDQRLDVNLTAGEEGKADLTFTTKASESALSLTALPVLVSEEAGFADAKLTITPLVNDANGLRFYLVDTGEAGGAHIVSYKGAAFKSAFSAAELQDVTGTSYFTVEKKQLLLHVNENGTEDIYTLSLDTKSLTFTAVK
;
A
#
# COMPACT_ATOMS: atom_id res chain seq x y z
N MET A 1 -49.19 -16.46 41.04
CA MET A 1 -48.33 -15.28 40.87
C MET A 1 -47.07 -15.70 40.16
N ARG A 2 -46.94 -15.46 38.84
CA ARG A 2 -45.74 -15.75 38.05
C ARG A 2 -44.90 -14.48 37.95
N LYS A 3 -43.70 -14.51 38.50
CA LYS A 3 -42.70 -13.44 38.36
C LYS A 3 -42.02 -13.56 36.99
N ILE A 4 -42.23 -12.55 36.14
CA ILE A 4 -41.53 -12.40 34.87
C ILE A 4 -40.22 -11.69 35.18
N LEU A 5 -39.09 -12.39 35.01
CA LEU A 5 -37.76 -11.76 35.01
C LEU A 5 -37.52 -11.15 33.63
N LEU A 6 -37.46 -9.85 33.59
CA LEU A 6 -37.02 -9.10 32.40
C LEU A 6 -35.49 -9.03 32.41
N THR A 7 -34.86 -9.84 31.54
CA THR A 7 -33.42 -9.78 31.35
C THR A 7 -33.14 -8.67 30.30
N ALA A 8 -32.64 -7.52 30.75
CA ALA A 8 -32.18 -6.48 29.89
C ALA A 8 -30.80 -6.87 29.34
N ALA A 9 -30.72 -7.21 28.07
CA ALA A 9 -29.46 -7.38 27.35
C ALA A 9 -28.87 -5.99 27.06
N PHE A 10 -27.83 -5.63 27.78
CA PHE A 10 -27.00 -4.48 27.44
C PHE A 10 -26.13 -4.86 26.23
N ALA A 11 -26.51 -4.41 25.05
CA ALA A 11 -25.62 -4.39 23.89
C ALA A 11 -24.59 -3.27 24.11
N ALA A 12 -23.38 -3.64 24.52
CA ALA A 12 -22.26 -2.72 24.54
C ALA A 12 -21.89 -2.38 23.09
N LEU A 13 -22.38 -1.25 22.60
CA LEU A 13 -21.82 -0.61 21.42
C LEU A 13 -20.39 -0.18 21.77
N THR A 14 -19.41 -0.98 21.38
CA THR A 14 -18.03 -0.50 21.33
C THR A 14 -17.94 0.49 20.18
N LEU A 15 -18.11 1.76 20.49
CA LEU A 15 -17.68 2.87 19.63
C LEU A 15 -16.18 2.70 19.46
N ALA A 16 -15.76 2.12 18.34
CA ALA A 16 -14.41 2.24 17.89
C ALA A 16 -14.18 3.73 17.66
N SER A 17 -13.50 4.38 18.62
CA SER A 17 -13.03 5.75 18.46
C SER A 17 -12.05 5.72 17.27
N SER A 18 -12.53 6.17 16.13
CA SER A 18 -11.67 6.49 14.99
C SER A 18 -10.79 7.66 15.44
N VAL A 19 -9.62 7.34 15.96
CA VAL A 19 -8.56 8.34 16.12
C VAL A 19 -8.30 8.86 14.71
N SER A 20 -8.65 10.13 14.47
CA SER A 20 -8.35 10.78 13.21
C SER A 20 -6.85 10.75 13.03
N ALA A 21 -6.36 9.80 12.24
CA ALA A 21 -4.96 9.63 11.98
C ALA A 21 -4.49 10.82 11.14
N ASN A 22 -3.49 11.54 11.65
CA ASN A 22 -2.80 12.54 10.86
C ASN A 22 -1.74 11.82 10.04
N TRP A 23 -1.94 11.73 8.74
CA TRP A 23 -0.98 11.15 7.84
C TRP A 23 0.01 12.19 7.35
N ILE A 24 1.29 11.84 7.39
CA ILE A 24 2.41 12.66 6.89
C ILE A 24 3.18 11.81 5.88
N THR A 25 3.33 12.33 4.67
CA THR A 25 4.16 11.72 3.63
C THR A 25 5.58 12.25 3.71
N GLY A 26 6.55 11.35 3.50
CA GLY A 26 7.95 11.72 3.24
C GLY A 26 8.18 12.02 1.76
N GLU A 27 9.44 12.26 1.41
CA GLU A 27 9.88 12.44 0.02
C GLU A 27 9.66 11.14 -0.77
N PRO A 28 8.96 11.19 -1.92
CA PRO A 28 8.76 10.02 -2.76
C PRO A 28 10.08 9.63 -3.46
N THR A 29 10.35 8.34 -3.52
CA THR A 29 11.43 7.78 -4.33
C THR A 29 10.83 7.23 -5.61
N ILE A 30 11.22 7.81 -6.74
CA ILE A 30 10.83 7.32 -8.06
C ILE A 30 11.89 6.33 -8.50
N LEU A 31 11.47 5.11 -8.79
CA LEU A 31 12.31 4.04 -9.29
C LEU A 31 12.00 3.88 -10.77
N ALA A 32 13.04 3.98 -11.58
CA ALA A 32 12.97 3.65 -13.00
C ALA A 32 13.99 2.54 -13.25
N VAL A 33 13.54 1.40 -13.71
CA VAL A 33 14.41 0.33 -14.20
C VAL A 33 14.62 0.59 -15.68
N ASN A 34 15.78 1.12 -16.03
CA ASN A 34 16.12 1.51 -17.40
C ASN A 34 16.84 0.38 -18.12
N SER A 35 16.53 0.25 -19.38
CA SER A 35 17.29 -0.36 -20.48
C SER A 35 18.34 -1.43 -20.11
N GLY A 36 17.91 -2.66 -19.98
CA GLY A 36 18.78 -3.82 -19.87
C GLY A 36 19.10 -4.28 -18.44
N GLU A 37 18.61 -3.58 -17.41
CA GLU A 37 18.66 -4.05 -16.04
C GLU A 37 17.38 -4.83 -15.71
N ALA A 38 17.51 -6.13 -15.47
CA ALA A 38 16.39 -6.94 -14.99
C ALA A 38 16.12 -6.79 -13.48
N ALA A 39 17.05 -6.17 -12.75
CA ALA A 39 16.96 -5.98 -11.32
C ALA A 39 17.59 -4.66 -10.89
N PHE A 40 16.97 -4.02 -9.90
CA PHE A 40 17.43 -2.78 -9.30
C PHE A 40 17.28 -2.86 -7.78
N HIS A 41 18.16 -2.21 -7.04
CA HIS A 41 18.03 -2.11 -5.59
C HIS A 41 18.25 -0.68 -5.10
N THR A 42 17.53 -0.28 -4.04
CA THR A 42 17.69 1.01 -3.40
C THR A 42 17.58 0.90 -1.88
N ALA A 43 18.25 1.80 -1.16
CA ALA A 43 18.06 1.92 0.27
C ALA A 43 16.82 2.79 0.55
N LEU A 44 15.87 2.28 1.33
CA LEU A 44 14.75 3.06 1.86
C LEU A 44 15.21 3.88 3.07
N THR A 45 16.04 3.27 3.93
CA THR A 45 16.74 3.89 5.05
C THR A 45 18.10 3.22 5.22
N SER A 46 18.89 3.64 6.21
CA SER A 46 20.21 3.04 6.47
C SER A 46 20.18 1.54 6.81
N ASP A 47 19.03 1.03 7.27
CA ASP A 47 18.80 -0.35 7.69
C ASP A 47 17.76 -1.10 6.84
N GLN A 48 17.16 -0.43 5.86
CA GLN A 48 16.10 -0.98 5.01
C GLN A 48 16.47 -0.87 3.55
N ARG A 49 16.16 -1.92 2.81
CA ARG A 49 16.43 -2.03 1.37
C ARG A 49 15.18 -2.49 0.63
N LEU A 50 15.00 -1.98 -0.57
CA LEU A 50 14.04 -2.45 -1.55
C LEU A 50 14.80 -3.01 -2.75
N ASP A 51 14.49 -4.24 -3.11
CA ASP A 51 14.92 -4.86 -4.35
C ASP A 51 13.75 -4.90 -5.32
N VAL A 52 13.96 -4.42 -6.54
CA VAL A 52 13.01 -4.44 -7.64
C VAL A 52 13.53 -5.37 -8.70
N ASN A 53 12.75 -6.35 -9.08
CA ASN A 53 13.05 -7.26 -10.17
C ASN A 53 11.94 -7.18 -11.22
N LEU A 54 12.30 -6.83 -12.45
CA LEU A 54 11.39 -6.91 -13.60
C LEU A 54 11.30 -8.33 -14.08
N THR A 55 10.11 -8.90 -14.01
CA THR A 55 9.83 -10.18 -14.65
C THR A 55 9.63 -9.96 -16.14
N ALA A 56 10.50 -10.59 -16.96
CA ALA A 56 10.34 -10.58 -18.41
C ALA A 56 9.08 -11.39 -18.79
N GLY A 57 8.11 -10.74 -19.43
CA GLY A 57 6.86 -11.35 -19.88
C GLY A 57 6.12 -10.42 -20.83
N GLU A 58 5.09 -10.94 -21.50
CA GLU A 58 4.24 -10.16 -22.43
C GLU A 58 3.46 -9.04 -21.73
N GLU A 59 3.34 -9.11 -20.40
CA GLU A 59 2.74 -8.09 -19.55
C GLU A 59 3.81 -7.54 -18.61
N GLY A 60 3.99 -6.22 -18.57
CA GLY A 60 4.94 -5.58 -17.66
C GLY A 60 4.59 -5.91 -16.22
N LYS A 61 5.44 -6.68 -15.55
CA LYS A 61 5.29 -7.06 -14.14
C LYS A 61 6.60 -6.85 -13.40
N ALA A 62 6.49 -6.44 -12.14
CA ALA A 62 7.64 -6.29 -11.25
C ALA A 62 7.41 -7.06 -9.95
N ASP A 63 8.49 -7.60 -9.42
CA ASP A 63 8.55 -8.13 -8.07
C ASP A 63 9.32 -7.14 -7.20
N LEU A 64 8.72 -6.77 -6.07
CA LEU A 64 9.29 -5.86 -5.09
C LEU A 64 9.58 -6.62 -3.80
N THR A 65 10.83 -6.64 -3.36
CA THR A 65 11.22 -7.29 -2.11
C THR A 65 11.75 -6.27 -1.10
N PHE A 66 11.05 -6.14 0.01
CA PHE A 66 11.42 -5.29 1.14
C PHE A 66 12.22 -6.11 2.15
N THR A 67 13.42 -5.67 2.47
CA THR A 67 14.32 -6.33 3.43
C THR A 67 14.83 -5.37 4.48
N THR A 68 15.26 -5.90 5.63
CA THR A 68 15.98 -5.13 6.64
C THR A 68 17.29 -5.83 6.99
N LYS A 69 18.28 -5.08 7.47
CA LYS A 69 19.54 -5.65 8.00
C LYS A 69 19.34 -6.44 9.29
N ALA A 70 18.29 -6.12 10.04
CA ALA A 70 18.02 -6.71 11.35
C ALA A 70 17.16 -7.97 11.28
N SER A 71 16.55 -8.28 10.14
CA SER A 71 15.65 -9.41 9.96
C SER A 71 16.05 -10.22 8.74
N GLU A 72 16.09 -11.53 8.88
CA GLU A 72 16.21 -12.45 7.74
C GLU A 72 14.90 -12.55 6.94
N SER A 73 13.81 -11.99 7.47
CA SER A 73 12.50 -12.02 6.82
C SER A 73 12.40 -10.90 5.77
N ALA A 74 12.00 -11.29 4.57
CA ALA A 74 11.68 -10.38 3.48
C ALA A 74 10.18 -10.41 3.21
N LEU A 75 9.61 -9.26 2.81
CA LEU A 75 8.29 -9.21 2.20
C LEU A 75 8.47 -9.07 0.69
N SER A 76 7.90 -9.99 -0.06
CA SER A 76 7.84 -9.87 -1.52
C SER A 76 6.41 -9.59 -1.97
N LEU A 77 6.25 -8.51 -2.75
CA LEU A 77 5.07 -8.23 -3.55
C LEU A 77 5.39 -8.72 -4.96
N THR A 78 4.66 -9.72 -5.43
CA THR A 78 4.97 -10.40 -6.70
C THR A 78 3.98 -10.02 -7.79
N ALA A 79 4.45 -10.03 -9.03
CA ALA A 79 3.65 -9.81 -10.23
C ALA A 79 2.85 -8.48 -10.21
N LEU A 80 3.42 -7.43 -9.61
CA LEU A 80 2.81 -6.10 -9.64
C LEU A 80 2.73 -5.60 -11.08
N PRO A 81 1.56 -5.13 -11.53
CA PRO A 81 1.46 -4.50 -12.84
C PRO A 81 2.26 -3.21 -12.84
N VAL A 82 3.11 -3.03 -13.83
CA VAL A 82 3.91 -1.82 -14.03
C VAL A 82 3.85 -1.39 -15.48
N LEU A 83 3.82 -0.08 -15.70
CA LEU A 83 3.93 0.44 -17.05
C LEU A 83 5.33 0.12 -17.58
N VAL A 84 5.37 -0.62 -18.66
CA VAL A 84 6.61 -0.90 -19.38
C VAL A 84 6.58 -0.13 -20.68
N SER A 85 7.55 0.76 -20.85
CA SER A 85 7.80 1.45 -22.12
C SER A 85 8.86 0.69 -22.89
N GLU A 86 8.53 0.20 -24.07
CA GLU A 86 9.49 -0.40 -24.98
C GLU A 86 9.96 0.63 -26.00
N GLU A 87 10.96 1.42 -25.66
CA GLU A 87 11.71 2.21 -26.63
C GLU A 87 13.02 1.51 -26.98
N ALA A 88 13.26 1.28 -28.25
CA ALA A 88 14.51 0.71 -28.78
C ALA A 88 14.87 -0.70 -28.26
N GLY A 89 13.88 -1.51 -27.86
CA GLY A 89 14.10 -2.89 -27.42
C GLY A 89 14.49 -3.03 -25.95
N PHE A 90 14.27 -1.98 -25.16
CA PHE A 90 14.49 -1.97 -23.71
C PHE A 90 13.19 -1.75 -22.97
N ALA A 91 13.02 -2.44 -21.84
CA ALA A 91 11.88 -2.26 -20.95
C ALA A 91 12.22 -1.24 -19.87
N ASP A 92 11.44 -0.16 -19.80
CA ASP A 92 11.50 0.81 -18.71
C ASP A 92 10.26 0.62 -17.82
N ALA A 93 10.44 0.28 -16.56
CA ALA A 93 9.36 0.28 -15.58
C ALA A 93 9.52 1.43 -14.61
N LYS A 94 8.44 2.11 -14.31
CA LYS A 94 8.40 3.20 -13.35
C LYS A 94 7.45 2.87 -12.21
N LEU A 95 7.92 3.05 -10.99
CA LEU A 95 7.09 2.97 -9.79
C LEU A 95 7.56 3.98 -8.75
N THR A 96 6.67 4.35 -7.85
CA THR A 96 6.94 5.34 -6.80
C THR A 96 6.75 4.70 -5.43
N ILE A 97 7.72 4.92 -4.53
CA ILE A 97 7.64 4.52 -3.14
C ILE A 97 7.63 5.77 -2.27
N THR A 98 6.54 5.98 -1.53
CA THR A 98 6.39 7.14 -0.66
C THR A 98 6.32 6.70 0.79
N PRO A 99 7.26 7.14 1.65
CA PRO A 99 7.16 6.92 3.09
C PRO A 99 5.89 7.58 3.66
N LEU A 100 5.20 6.90 4.55
CA LEU A 100 4.00 7.37 5.21
C LEU A 100 4.11 7.13 6.71
N VAL A 101 3.83 8.15 7.51
CA VAL A 101 3.86 8.07 8.96
C VAL A 101 2.51 8.49 9.51
N ASN A 102 2.02 7.73 10.48
CA ASN A 102 0.89 8.15 11.30
C ASN A 102 1.42 8.96 12.47
N ASP A 103 1.17 10.28 12.48
CA ASP A 103 1.67 11.21 13.49
C ASP A 103 1.15 10.90 14.90
N ALA A 104 -0.06 10.36 15.02
CA ALA A 104 -0.68 10.08 16.32
C ALA A 104 0.01 8.94 17.09
N ASN A 105 0.62 7.96 16.40
CA ASN A 105 1.18 6.77 17.04
C ASN A 105 2.56 6.36 16.50
N GLY A 106 3.12 7.12 15.55
CA GLY A 106 4.44 6.88 14.97
C GLY A 106 4.54 5.62 14.10
N LEU A 107 3.42 5.00 13.71
CA LEU A 107 3.42 3.85 12.83
C LEU A 107 3.91 4.25 11.43
N ARG A 108 4.75 3.39 10.85
CA ARG A 108 5.40 3.63 9.57
C ARG A 108 4.88 2.69 8.49
N PHE A 109 4.67 3.25 7.31
CA PHE A 109 4.21 2.56 6.12
C PHE A 109 4.97 3.06 4.90
N TYR A 110 4.85 2.30 3.81
CA TYR A 110 5.31 2.70 2.49
C TYR A 110 4.15 2.55 1.51
N LEU A 111 3.83 3.63 0.82
CA LEU A 111 2.91 3.60 -0.32
C LEU A 111 3.70 3.16 -1.54
N VAL A 112 3.23 2.13 -2.20
CA VAL A 112 3.76 1.64 -3.48
C VAL A 112 2.76 2.01 -4.55
N ASP A 113 3.19 2.75 -5.55
CA ASP A 113 2.35 3.22 -6.63
C ASP A 113 3.03 2.95 -7.97
N THR A 114 2.40 2.13 -8.79
CA THR A 114 2.88 1.78 -10.13
C THR A 114 2.15 2.56 -11.22
N GLY A 115 1.07 3.28 -10.88
CA GLY A 115 0.20 3.96 -11.82
C GLY A 115 -0.71 3.04 -12.64
N GLU A 116 -0.63 1.72 -12.41
CA GLU A 116 -1.42 0.72 -13.14
C GLU A 116 -2.59 0.19 -12.31
N ALA A 117 -3.55 -0.45 -12.98
CA ALA A 117 -4.69 -1.08 -12.33
C ALA A 117 -4.21 -2.17 -11.37
N GLY A 118 -4.68 -2.10 -10.11
CA GLY A 118 -4.27 -3.03 -9.06
C GLY A 118 -2.82 -2.87 -8.56
N GLY A 119 -2.08 -1.88 -9.07
CA GLY A 119 -0.67 -1.64 -8.71
C GLY A 119 -0.45 -0.87 -7.42
N ALA A 120 -1.48 -0.28 -6.82
CA ALA A 120 -1.37 0.47 -5.58
C ALA A 120 -1.35 -0.45 -4.36
N HIS A 121 -0.28 -0.40 -3.55
CA HIS A 121 -0.12 -1.21 -2.35
C HIS A 121 0.35 -0.36 -1.17
N ILE A 122 0.04 -0.81 0.06
CA ILE A 122 0.61 -0.26 1.28
C ILE A 122 1.37 -1.37 2.01
N VAL A 123 2.60 -1.07 2.38
CA VAL A 123 3.45 -1.95 3.16
C VAL A 123 3.64 -1.34 4.55
N SER A 124 3.35 -2.07 5.60
CA SER A 124 3.62 -1.67 6.98
C SER A 124 5.02 -2.09 7.40
N TYR A 125 5.66 -1.26 8.26
CA TYR A 125 6.94 -1.58 8.89
C TYR A 125 6.83 -1.48 10.41
N LYS A 126 7.04 -2.60 11.11
CA LYS A 126 7.01 -2.67 12.56
C LYS A 126 7.89 -3.81 13.08
N GLY A 127 8.68 -3.53 14.13
CA GLY A 127 9.50 -4.54 14.80
C GLY A 127 10.52 -5.20 13.88
N ALA A 128 11.17 -4.41 13.00
CA ALA A 128 12.13 -4.87 12.00
C ALA A 128 11.53 -5.84 10.94
N ALA A 129 10.21 -5.81 10.73
CA ALA A 129 9.54 -6.62 9.74
C ALA A 129 8.62 -5.79 8.85
N PHE A 130 8.56 -6.15 7.57
CA PHE A 130 7.60 -5.63 6.60
C PHE A 130 6.40 -6.58 6.47
N LYS A 131 5.20 -6.02 6.27
CA LYS A 131 3.98 -6.79 5.97
C LYS A 131 3.13 -6.04 4.96
N SER A 132 2.44 -6.77 4.09
CA SER A 132 1.37 -6.21 3.27
C SER A 132 0.25 -5.68 4.18
N ALA A 133 -0.13 -4.42 3.99
CA ALA A 133 -1.15 -3.73 4.76
C ALA A 133 -2.40 -3.40 3.92
N PHE A 134 -2.24 -3.32 2.60
CA PHE A 134 -3.32 -3.07 1.64
C PHE A 134 -2.87 -3.41 0.22
N SER A 135 -3.81 -3.87 -0.59
CA SER A 135 -3.65 -4.06 -2.03
C SER A 135 -4.89 -3.58 -2.76
N ALA A 136 -4.73 -2.71 -3.74
CA ALA A 136 -5.84 -2.28 -4.58
C ALA A 136 -6.40 -3.43 -5.44
N ALA A 137 -5.59 -4.45 -5.75
CA ALA A 137 -6.04 -5.64 -6.46
C ALA A 137 -7.06 -6.49 -5.68
N GLU A 138 -7.16 -6.30 -4.34
CA GLU A 138 -8.15 -7.00 -3.51
C GLU A 138 -9.52 -6.31 -3.52
N LEU A 139 -9.62 -5.09 -4.05
CA LEU A 139 -10.90 -4.42 -4.22
C LEU A 139 -11.65 -5.07 -5.39
N GLN A 140 -12.87 -5.50 -5.12
CA GLN A 140 -13.75 -6.04 -6.15
C GLN A 140 -14.09 -4.93 -7.16
N ASP A 141 -14.09 -5.27 -8.43
CA ASP A 141 -14.47 -4.41 -9.56
C ASP A 141 -13.57 -3.17 -9.79
N VAL A 142 -12.35 -3.15 -9.23
CA VAL A 142 -11.38 -2.09 -9.52
C VAL A 142 -10.50 -2.50 -10.69
N THR A 143 -10.81 -1.99 -11.89
CA THR A 143 -10.06 -2.25 -13.12
C THR A 143 -9.30 -1.02 -13.62
N GLY A 144 -9.47 0.13 -12.96
CA GLY A 144 -8.83 1.39 -13.33
C GLY A 144 -7.44 1.57 -12.72
N THR A 145 -6.69 2.52 -13.27
CA THR A 145 -5.40 2.94 -12.68
C THR A 145 -5.62 3.52 -11.30
N SER A 146 -4.70 3.25 -10.38
CA SER A 146 -4.85 3.66 -8.99
C SER A 146 -3.60 4.32 -8.43
N TYR A 147 -3.79 5.28 -7.53
CA TYR A 147 -2.72 5.98 -6.83
C TYR A 147 -3.20 6.53 -5.48
N PHE A 148 -2.24 6.86 -4.60
CA PHE A 148 -2.55 7.40 -3.27
C PHE A 148 -2.34 8.90 -3.19
N THR A 149 -3.18 9.57 -2.36
CA THR A 149 -2.94 10.95 -1.90
C THR A 149 -3.16 11.06 -0.40
N VAL A 150 -2.57 12.09 0.20
CA VAL A 150 -2.89 12.51 1.56
C VAL A 150 -3.48 13.90 1.50
N GLU A 151 -4.78 14.01 1.76
CA GLU A 151 -5.52 15.26 1.74
C GLU A 151 -6.23 15.49 3.07
N LYS A 152 -6.13 16.70 3.62
CA LYS A 152 -6.74 17.06 4.91
C LYS A 152 -6.48 16.04 6.01
N LYS A 153 -5.24 15.46 6.00
CA LYS A 153 -4.78 14.43 6.94
C LYS A 153 -5.44 13.05 6.79
N GLN A 154 -6.17 12.83 5.70
CA GLN A 154 -6.76 11.54 5.34
C GLN A 154 -5.91 10.89 4.24
N LEU A 155 -5.74 9.59 4.32
CA LEU A 155 -5.15 8.80 3.25
C LEU A 155 -6.27 8.37 2.31
N LEU A 156 -6.12 8.71 1.04
CA LEU A 156 -7.09 8.44 -0.01
C LEU A 156 -6.46 7.53 -1.06
N LEU A 157 -7.27 6.62 -1.60
CA LEU A 157 -6.99 5.88 -2.81
C LEU A 157 -7.87 6.44 -3.93
N HIS A 158 -7.25 6.90 -4.98
CA HIS A 158 -7.91 7.31 -6.21
C HIS A 158 -7.89 6.15 -7.20
N VAL A 159 -9.02 5.88 -7.81
CA VAL A 159 -9.16 4.87 -8.86
C VAL A 159 -9.78 5.54 -10.07
N ASN A 160 -9.05 5.58 -11.18
CA ASN A 160 -9.52 6.18 -12.42
C ASN A 160 -9.87 5.08 -13.43
N GLU A 161 -11.14 4.97 -13.74
CA GLU A 161 -11.66 4.01 -14.71
C GLU A 161 -12.45 4.73 -15.78
N ASN A 162 -12.04 4.58 -17.04
CA ASN A 162 -12.73 5.18 -18.20
C ASN A 162 -13.01 6.69 -18.08
N GLY A 163 -12.10 7.44 -17.42
CA GLY A 163 -12.24 8.87 -17.20
C GLY A 163 -13.17 9.25 -16.04
N THR A 164 -13.64 8.28 -15.27
CA THR A 164 -14.36 8.50 -14.00
C THR A 164 -13.42 8.21 -12.85
N GLU A 165 -13.32 9.14 -11.90
CA GLU A 165 -12.51 8.98 -10.71
C GLU A 165 -13.38 8.60 -9.52
N ASP A 166 -13.07 7.48 -8.91
CA ASP A 166 -13.61 7.04 -7.64
C ASP A 166 -12.58 7.27 -6.53
N ILE A 167 -13.02 7.82 -5.40
CA ILE A 167 -12.14 8.12 -4.27
C ILE A 167 -12.59 7.30 -3.06
N TYR A 168 -11.66 6.56 -2.51
CA TYR A 168 -11.85 5.74 -1.30
C TYR A 168 -11.05 6.33 -0.14
N THR A 169 -11.69 6.49 1.01
CA THR A 169 -10.99 6.81 2.25
C THR A 169 -10.41 5.53 2.85
N LEU A 170 -9.12 5.55 3.18
CA LEU A 170 -8.44 4.41 3.78
C LEU A 170 -8.41 4.53 5.30
N SER A 171 -9.03 3.56 5.98
CA SER A 171 -9.07 3.46 7.43
C SER A 171 -8.12 2.41 7.95
N LEU A 172 -7.26 2.78 8.91
CA LEU A 172 -6.28 1.89 9.52
C LEU A 172 -6.86 1.14 10.73
N ASP A 173 -6.78 -0.19 10.71
CA ASP A 173 -6.84 -0.99 11.93
C ASP A 173 -5.44 -1.04 12.56
N THR A 174 -5.27 -0.39 13.70
CA THR A 174 -3.97 -0.28 14.40
C THR A 174 -3.52 -1.58 15.07
N LYS A 175 -4.40 -2.56 15.21
CA LYS A 175 -4.07 -3.87 15.78
C LYS A 175 -3.45 -4.79 14.75
N SER A 176 -4.11 -4.94 13.60
CA SER A 176 -3.64 -5.75 12.47
C SER A 176 -2.62 -5.03 11.60
N LEU A 177 -2.60 -3.69 11.62
CA LEU A 177 -1.84 -2.81 10.70
C LEU A 177 -2.31 -2.97 9.25
N THR A 178 -3.59 -3.20 9.03
CA THR A 178 -4.21 -3.30 7.71
C THR A 178 -5.13 -2.12 7.45
N PHE A 179 -5.30 -1.78 6.17
CA PHE A 179 -6.23 -0.74 5.75
C PHE A 179 -7.48 -1.34 5.11
N THR A 180 -8.59 -0.65 5.30
CA THR A 180 -9.86 -0.90 4.61
C THR A 180 -10.24 0.32 3.81
N ALA A 181 -10.66 0.13 2.57
CA ALA A 181 -11.15 1.19 1.69
C ALA A 181 -12.66 1.34 1.85
N VAL A 182 -13.11 2.59 2.02
CA VAL A 182 -14.53 2.96 2.14
C VAL A 182 -14.81 4.08 1.13
N LYS A 183 -15.78 3.86 0.26
CA LYS A 183 -16.24 4.82 -0.75
C LYS A 183 -17.21 5.82 -0.14
#